data_fe746495ac888c1b9aab5347448a16a9
#
_entry.id   fe746495ac888c1b9aab5347448a16a9
#
_cell.length_a   1.000
_cell.length_b   1.000
_cell.length_c   1.000
_cell.angle_alpha   90.00
_cell.angle_beta   90.00
_cell.angle_gamma   90.00
#
_symmetry.space_group_name_H-M   'P 1'
#
loop_
_entity.id
_entity.type
_entity.pdbx_description
1 polymer ?
#
loop_
_entity_poly.entity_id
_entity_poly.type
_entity_poly.pdbx_seq_one_letter_code
_entity_poly.pdbx_strand_id
1 'polypeptide(L)'
;MKELISQGHSMCAGCGIAMAMNQLAKACPENVAVSCATGCVEVTTSVYPLTAWKVPWIHAAFECAPAVASGMEAAAKKLGKDMKVISIAGDGGTVDIGLQALSGMLERGHKVTHIC
;
A
#
# COMPACT_ATOMS: atom_id res chain seq x y z
N MET A 1 -15.99 12.97 -0.66
CA MET A 1 -14.66 12.32 -0.62
C MET A 1 -14.88 10.83 -0.39
N LYS A 2 -14.28 10.01 -1.24
CA LYS A 2 -14.39 8.56 -1.09
C LYS A 2 -13.45 8.13 0.04
N GLU A 3 -13.97 7.43 1.03
CA GLU A 3 -13.15 6.84 2.07
C GLU A 3 -12.43 5.61 1.49
N LEU A 4 -11.09 5.59 1.52
CA LEU A 4 -10.33 4.42 1.09
C LEU A 4 -10.32 3.31 2.14
N ILE A 5 -10.48 3.68 3.38
CA ILE A 5 -10.48 2.77 4.54
C ILE A 5 -11.75 3.01 5.34
N SER A 6 -12.47 1.94 5.68
CA SER A 6 -13.62 1.98 6.57
C SER A 6 -13.18 2.06 8.04
N GLN A 7 -14.09 2.44 8.89
CA GLN A 7 -13.93 2.31 10.34
C GLN A 7 -13.79 0.84 10.73
N GLY A 8 -13.25 0.57 11.92
CA GLY A 8 -13.14 -0.77 12.45
C GLY A 8 -11.75 -1.41 12.35
N HIS A 9 -10.71 -0.62 12.01
CA HIS A 9 -9.32 -1.08 12.14
C HIS A 9 -8.93 -1.26 13.62
N SER A 10 -7.98 -2.13 13.90
CA SER A 10 -7.50 -2.45 15.25
C SER A 10 -6.16 -1.78 15.60
N MET A 11 -5.86 -0.62 15.02
CA MET A 11 -4.67 0.15 15.35
C MET A 11 -4.68 0.61 16.79
N CYS A 12 -3.52 0.66 17.44
CA CYS A 12 -3.37 1.09 18.82
C CYS A 12 -3.89 2.52 19.03
N ALA A 13 -4.45 2.78 20.21
CA ALA A 13 -4.88 4.12 20.58
C ALA A 13 -3.68 5.09 20.55
N GLY A 14 -3.85 6.24 19.88
CA GLY A 14 -2.78 7.23 19.73
C GLY A 14 -1.70 6.88 18.68
N CYS A 15 -1.86 5.80 17.94
CA CYS A 15 -0.88 5.42 16.92
C CYS A 15 -0.85 6.42 15.75
N GLY A 16 0.34 6.93 15.41
CA GLY A 16 0.53 7.84 14.28
C GLY A 16 0.20 7.22 12.92
N ILE A 17 0.26 5.89 12.80
CA ILE A 17 -0.12 5.18 11.57
C ILE A 17 -1.59 5.43 11.22
N ALA A 18 -2.49 5.41 12.20
CA ALA A 18 -3.92 5.68 11.96
C ALA A 18 -4.14 7.08 11.38
N MET A 19 -3.42 8.07 11.90
CA MET A 19 -3.47 9.45 11.37
C MET A 19 -2.88 9.52 9.95
N ALA A 20 -1.72 8.89 9.73
CA ALA A 20 -1.07 8.86 8.42
C ALA A 20 -1.97 8.20 7.35
N MET A 21 -2.58 7.05 7.68
CA MET A 21 -3.49 6.35 6.76
C MET A 21 -4.75 7.18 6.47
N ASN A 22 -5.28 7.90 7.44
CA ASN A 22 -6.41 8.80 7.22
C ASN A 22 -6.05 9.98 6.30
N GLN A 23 -4.86 10.58 6.47
CA GLN A 23 -4.39 11.64 5.58
C GLN A 23 -4.12 11.12 4.16
N LEU A 24 -3.50 9.95 4.05
CA LEU A 24 -3.31 9.27 2.77
C LEU A 24 -4.63 9.04 2.06
N ALA A 25 -5.63 8.51 2.77
CA ALA A 25 -6.96 8.26 2.23
C ALA A 25 -7.63 9.52 1.67
N LYS A 26 -7.40 10.67 2.30
CA LYS A 26 -7.92 11.97 1.82
C LYS A 26 -7.15 12.53 0.62
N ALA A 27 -5.86 12.23 0.51
CA ALA A 27 -5.01 12.71 -0.56
C ALA A 27 -5.09 11.88 -1.85
N CYS A 28 -5.55 10.63 -1.76
CA CYS A 28 -5.57 9.71 -2.88
C CYS A 28 -6.73 9.96 -3.85
N PRO A 29 -6.51 9.75 -5.15
CA PRO A 29 -7.58 9.74 -6.14
C PRO A 29 -8.49 8.52 -5.96
N GLU A 30 -9.64 8.52 -6.63
CA GLU A 30 -10.61 7.42 -6.53
C GLU A 30 -10.14 6.11 -7.18
N ASN A 31 -9.28 6.21 -8.20
CA ASN A 31 -8.76 5.10 -8.99
C ASN A 31 -7.39 4.62 -8.47
N VAL A 32 -7.33 4.26 -7.20
CA VAL A 32 -6.11 3.80 -6.54
C VAL A 32 -6.17 2.31 -6.23
N ALA A 33 -5.01 1.65 -6.28
CA ALA A 33 -4.81 0.29 -5.79
C ALA A 33 -3.58 0.27 -4.86
N VAL A 34 -3.61 -0.58 -3.85
CA VAL A 34 -2.62 -0.60 -2.78
C VAL A 34 -1.94 -1.97 -2.70
N SER A 35 -0.62 -1.98 -2.65
CA SER A 35 0.20 -3.10 -2.22
C SER A 35 0.75 -2.79 -0.82
N CYS A 36 0.48 -3.65 0.14
CA CYS A 36 0.90 -3.44 1.53
C CYS A 36 1.75 -4.61 2.01
N ALA A 37 2.92 -4.31 2.54
CA ALA A 37 3.78 -5.31 3.17
C ALA A 37 3.18 -5.78 4.50
N THR A 38 3.50 -7.00 4.90
CA THR A 38 3.25 -7.49 6.26
C THR A 38 3.78 -6.49 7.28
N GLY A 39 2.93 -6.09 8.21
CA GLY A 39 3.29 -5.10 9.23
C GLY A 39 2.05 -4.51 9.89
N CYS A 40 2.22 -3.49 10.73
CA CYS A 40 1.13 -2.93 11.51
C CYS A 40 -0.03 -2.43 10.65
N VAL A 41 0.22 -1.83 9.49
CA VAL A 41 -0.85 -1.39 8.60
C VAL A 41 -1.68 -2.58 8.12
N GLU A 42 -1.02 -3.63 7.64
CA GLU A 42 -1.68 -4.83 7.13
C GLU A 42 -2.46 -5.55 8.24
N VAL A 43 -1.78 -5.91 9.33
CA VAL A 43 -2.37 -6.69 10.43
C VAL A 43 -3.59 -6.01 11.04
N THR A 44 -3.59 -4.69 11.14
CA THR A 44 -4.67 -3.93 11.80
C THR A 44 -5.82 -3.55 10.88
N THR A 45 -5.64 -3.64 9.57
CA THR A 45 -6.66 -3.23 8.60
C THR A 45 -7.21 -4.38 7.76
N SER A 46 -6.61 -5.57 7.81
CA SER A 46 -6.94 -6.68 6.91
C SER A 46 -6.83 -8.03 7.61
N VAL A 47 -7.63 -8.24 8.64
CA VAL A 47 -7.73 -9.51 9.37
C VAL A 47 -8.63 -10.46 8.58
N TYR A 48 -8.05 -11.55 8.07
CA TYR A 48 -8.82 -12.55 7.31
C TYR A 48 -10.05 -13.05 8.11
N PRO A 49 -11.23 -13.14 7.48
CA PRO A 49 -11.57 -12.87 6.08
C PRO A 49 -12.01 -11.42 5.80
N LEU A 50 -11.78 -10.50 6.71
CA LEU A 50 -12.24 -9.12 6.67
C LEU A 50 -11.14 -8.17 6.18
N THR A 51 -11.55 -7.06 5.58
CA THR A 51 -10.67 -5.95 5.27
C THR A 51 -11.36 -4.62 5.52
N ALA A 52 -10.62 -3.63 6.01
CA ALA A 52 -11.09 -2.26 6.13
C ALA A 52 -10.92 -1.46 4.81
N TRP A 53 -10.17 -1.99 3.85
CA TRP A 53 -9.90 -1.30 2.59
C TRP A 53 -11.11 -1.34 1.64
N LYS A 54 -11.44 -0.19 1.07
CA LYS A 54 -12.53 -0.01 0.08
C LYS A 54 -12.02 0.11 -1.36
N VAL A 55 -10.74 -0.14 -1.55
CA VAL A 55 -10.05 -0.12 -2.86
C VAL A 55 -9.37 -1.46 -3.10
N PRO A 56 -8.99 -1.79 -4.33
CA PRO A 56 -8.17 -2.95 -4.60
C PRO A 56 -6.91 -2.94 -3.73
N TRP A 57 -6.72 -3.99 -2.97
CA TRP A 57 -5.64 -4.09 -1.99
C TRP A 57 -5.03 -5.49 -2.02
N ILE A 58 -3.71 -5.57 -1.98
CA ILE A 58 -2.97 -6.82 -1.96
C ILE A 58 -2.02 -6.82 -0.76
N HIS A 59 -2.13 -7.84 0.08
CA HIS A 59 -1.10 -8.15 1.07
C HIS A 59 0.11 -8.76 0.36
N ALA A 60 1.24 -8.09 0.39
CA ALA A 60 2.51 -8.58 -0.10
C ALA A 60 3.36 -9.13 1.05
N ALA A 61 4.23 -10.09 0.76
CA ALA A 61 5.23 -10.51 1.72
C ALA A 61 6.05 -9.31 2.23
N PHE A 62 6.60 -9.44 3.44
CA PHE A 62 7.21 -8.33 4.18
C PHE A 62 8.21 -7.50 3.35
N GLU A 63 8.99 -8.15 2.51
CA GLU A 63 10.02 -7.55 1.66
C GLU A 63 9.54 -7.15 0.26
N CYS A 64 8.30 -7.52 -0.15
CA CYS A 64 7.90 -7.54 -1.55
C CYS A 64 6.92 -6.43 -1.98
N ALA A 65 6.47 -5.54 -1.09
CA ALA A 65 5.42 -4.57 -1.43
C ALA A 65 5.77 -3.69 -2.65
N PRO A 66 6.98 -3.14 -2.81
CA PRO A 66 7.35 -2.39 -4.02
C PRO A 66 7.39 -3.24 -5.28
N ALA A 67 7.79 -4.51 -5.19
CA ALA A 67 7.83 -5.42 -6.34
C ALA A 67 6.41 -5.77 -6.81
N VAL A 68 5.49 -6.06 -5.90
CA VAL A 68 4.07 -6.30 -6.20
C VAL A 68 3.44 -5.04 -6.81
N ALA A 69 3.70 -3.87 -6.23
CA ALA A 69 3.22 -2.59 -6.75
C ALA A 69 3.73 -2.32 -8.18
N SER A 70 4.99 -2.67 -8.47
CA SER A 70 5.55 -2.59 -9.83
C SER A 70 4.77 -3.45 -10.82
N GLY A 71 4.41 -4.67 -10.41
CA GLY A 71 3.58 -5.56 -11.22
C GLY A 71 2.16 -5.01 -11.44
N MET A 72 1.56 -4.42 -10.40
CA MET A 72 0.23 -3.79 -10.50
C MET A 72 0.24 -2.60 -11.46
N GLU A 73 1.26 -1.73 -11.40
CA GLU A 73 1.43 -0.59 -12.32
C GLU A 73 1.62 -1.06 -13.75
N ALA A 74 2.48 -2.04 -13.97
CA ALA A 74 2.72 -2.61 -15.30
C ALA A 74 1.44 -3.24 -15.87
N ALA A 75 0.67 -3.95 -15.06
CA ALA A 75 -0.62 -4.54 -15.47
C ALA A 75 -1.65 -3.46 -15.81
N ALA A 76 -1.79 -2.42 -14.98
CA ALA A 76 -2.69 -1.31 -15.24
C ALA A 76 -2.36 -0.62 -16.56
N LYS A 77 -1.08 -0.35 -16.79
CA LYS A 77 -0.59 0.22 -18.05
C LYS A 77 -0.90 -0.67 -19.26
N LYS A 78 -0.64 -1.98 -19.15
CA LYS A 78 -0.93 -2.95 -20.21
C LYS A 78 -2.41 -3.03 -20.55
N LEU A 79 -3.28 -2.89 -19.56
CA LEU A 79 -4.74 -2.92 -19.69
C LEU A 79 -5.34 -1.56 -20.07
N GLY A 80 -4.54 -0.52 -20.25
CA GLY A 80 -5.01 0.84 -20.55
C GLY A 80 -5.84 1.46 -19.42
N LYS A 81 -5.65 1.03 -18.17
CA LYS A 81 -6.36 1.56 -17.00
C LYS A 81 -5.60 2.71 -16.38
N ASP A 82 -6.26 3.87 -16.23
CA ASP A 82 -5.72 4.96 -15.40
C ASP A 82 -5.90 4.61 -13.93
N MET A 83 -4.93 3.91 -13.37
CA MET A 83 -4.89 3.49 -11.97
C MET A 83 -3.61 3.97 -11.32
N LYS A 84 -3.74 4.63 -10.19
CA LYS A 84 -2.59 4.98 -9.35
C LYS A 84 -2.26 3.82 -8.43
N VAL A 85 -0.99 3.52 -8.26
CA VAL A 85 -0.56 2.43 -7.39
C VAL A 85 0.23 3.00 -6.23
N ILE A 86 -0.09 2.53 -5.03
CA ILE A 86 0.60 2.88 -3.80
C ILE A 86 1.19 1.62 -3.21
N SER A 87 2.45 1.70 -2.80
CA SER A 87 3.12 0.68 -2.01
C SER A 87 3.28 1.18 -0.58
N ILE A 88 2.91 0.38 0.40
CA ILE A 88 3.02 0.72 1.82
C ILE A 88 3.86 -0.35 2.51
N ALA A 89 4.87 0.07 3.26
CA ALA A 89 5.68 -0.82 4.10
C ALA A 89 6.17 -0.07 5.34
N GLY A 90 6.52 -0.82 6.38
CA GLY A 90 7.26 -0.28 7.51
C GLY A 90 8.73 -0.02 7.15
N ASP A 91 9.50 0.39 8.14
CA ASP A 91 10.95 0.66 8.00
C ASP A 91 11.73 -0.58 7.52
N GLY A 92 11.52 -1.74 8.15
CA GLY A 92 12.18 -2.99 7.74
C GLY A 92 11.80 -3.43 6.33
N GLY A 93 10.53 -3.35 5.97
CA GLY A 93 10.03 -3.65 4.63
C GLY A 93 10.39 -2.60 3.57
N THR A 94 11.03 -1.51 3.96
CA THR A 94 11.45 -0.42 3.07
C THR A 94 12.96 -0.35 2.94
N VAL A 95 13.68 -0.18 4.07
CA VAL A 95 15.11 0.17 4.05
C VAL A 95 16.03 -0.92 4.57
N ASP A 96 15.48 -2.05 4.99
CA ASP A 96 16.22 -3.25 5.37
C ASP A 96 15.94 -4.36 4.35
N ILE A 97 15.25 -5.41 4.71
CA ILE A 97 14.98 -6.56 3.80
C ILE A 97 14.21 -6.14 2.53
N GLY A 98 13.39 -5.11 2.60
CA GLY A 98 12.61 -4.61 1.46
C GLY A 98 13.38 -3.70 0.50
N LEU A 99 14.59 -3.28 0.83
CA LEU A 99 15.36 -2.33 0.02
C LEU A 99 15.61 -2.81 -1.41
N GLN A 100 15.83 -4.10 -1.60
CA GLN A 100 16.00 -4.71 -2.92
C GLN A 100 14.79 -4.50 -3.84
N ALA A 101 13.57 -4.66 -3.31
CA ALA A 101 12.35 -4.48 -4.06
C ALA A 101 12.10 -3.01 -4.39
N LEU A 102 12.36 -2.12 -3.42
CA LEU A 102 12.27 -0.68 -3.60
C LEU A 102 13.30 -0.19 -4.64
N SER A 103 14.55 -0.61 -4.53
CA SER A 103 15.61 -0.28 -5.48
C SER A 103 15.23 -0.70 -6.90
N GLY A 104 14.74 -1.93 -7.07
CA GLY A 104 14.30 -2.42 -8.37
C GLY A 104 13.10 -1.67 -8.94
N MET A 105 12.17 -1.22 -8.10
CA MET A 105 11.04 -0.40 -8.53
C MET A 105 11.51 0.97 -9.03
N LEU A 106 12.43 1.62 -8.32
CA LEU A 106 13.01 2.90 -8.70
C LEU A 106 13.86 2.80 -9.96
N GLU A 107 14.72 1.78 -10.05
CA GLU A 107 15.58 1.51 -11.22
C GLU A 107 14.76 1.36 -12.50
N ARG A 108 13.64 0.67 -12.43
CA ARG A 108 12.74 0.47 -13.58
C ARG A 108 11.84 1.67 -13.89
N GLY A 109 11.86 2.72 -13.06
CA GLY A 109 11.07 3.94 -13.27
C GLY A 109 9.55 3.72 -13.17
N HIS A 110 9.10 2.79 -12.33
CA HIS A 110 7.67 2.56 -12.12
C HIS A 110 6.99 3.77 -11.48
N LYS A 111 5.80 4.12 -11.98
CA LYS A 111 4.99 5.24 -11.46
C LYS A 111 4.18 4.80 -10.24
N VAL A 112 4.89 4.49 -9.17
CA VAL A 112 4.34 4.06 -7.89
C VAL A 112 4.76 5.04 -6.82
N THR A 113 3.83 5.39 -5.92
CA THR A 113 4.16 6.13 -4.69
C THR A 113 4.44 5.12 -3.59
N HIS A 114 5.65 5.12 -3.05
CA HIS A 114 6.01 4.28 -1.90
C HIS A 114 5.94 5.09 -0.61
N ILE A 115 5.33 4.50 0.42
CA ILE A 115 5.13 5.10 1.74
C ILE A 115 5.79 4.20 2.78
N CYS A 116 6.78 4.75 3.48
CA CYS A 116 7.41 4.13 4.62
C CYS A 116 6.77 4.63 5.91
#